data_71e680b14d5ce7d699583c4244ca0eb2
#
_entry.id   71e680b14d5ce7d699583c4244ca0eb2
#
_cell.length_a   1.000
_cell.length_b   1.000
_cell.length_c   1.000
_cell.angle_alpha   90.00
_cell.angle_beta   90.00
_cell.angle_gamma   90.00
#
_symmetry.space_group_name_H-M   'P 1'
#
loop_
_entity.id
_entity.type
_entity.pdbx_description
1 polymer ?
#
loop_
_entity_poly.entity_id
_entity_poly.type
_entity_poly.pdbx_seq_one_letter_code
_entity_poly.pdbx_strand_id
1 'polypeptide(L)'
;MAARVRAVAARRAKANVGTRVGDSLIKSGLPPIARGDARLFILGSLPGDASLAAGQYYAHPANQFWRLIGGAVGEELQTLEYSTRLGRLAERRIGLWDVIASASRRGSLDQAIRSAEHNRIAQLLGDFPQLRAIAFNGAAAAAIGRKLIGTAPKGVTLIDLPSSSAANTRPLAGKARDWAQIAEFIAP
;
A
#
# COMPACT_ATOMS: atom_id res chain seq x y z
N MET A 1 2.33 -26.19 9.50
CA MET A 1 1.02 -25.88 8.88
C MET A 1 1.09 -24.48 8.29
N ALA A 2 1.17 -24.36 6.94
CA ALA A 2 1.26 -23.08 6.27
C ALA A 2 -0.08 -22.35 6.37
N ALA A 3 -0.13 -21.24 7.11
CA ALA A 3 -1.30 -20.38 7.18
C ALA A 3 -1.54 -19.77 5.78
N ARG A 4 -2.61 -20.19 5.13
CA ARG A 4 -3.03 -19.65 3.82
C ARG A 4 -3.29 -18.15 3.96
N VAL A 5 -2.48 -17.35 3.29
CA VAL A 5 -2.78 -15.94 3.03
C VAL A 5 -4.05 -15.93 2.16
N ARG A 6 -5.19 -15.66 2.78
CA ARG A 6 -6.42 -15.42 2.03
C ARG A 6 -6.38 -13.97 1.54
N ALA A 7 -6.23 -13.80 0.22
CA ALA A 7 -6.73 -12.58 -0.40
C ALA A 7 -8.22 -12.50 -0.06
N VAL A 8 -8.63 -11.46 0.67
CA VAL A 8 -10.06 -11.19 0.87
C VAL A 8 -10.61 -10.94 -0.52
N ALA A 9 -11.40 -11.87 -1.03
CA ALA A 9 -11.94 -11.83 -2.37
C ALA A 9 -12.91 -10.65 -2.46
N ALA A 10 -12.39 -9.51 -2.93
CA ALA A 10 -13.25 -8.57 -3.62
C ALA A 10 -13.87 -9.33 -4.79
N ARG A 11 -15.20 -9.42 -4.81
CA ARG A 11 -15.96 -10.06 -5.89
C ARG A 11 -15.33 -9.66 -7.23
N ARG A 12 -14.95 -10.68 -8.00
CA ARG A 12 -14.40 -10.68 -9.34
C ARG A 12 -14.65 -9.38 -10.11
N ALA A 13 -13.68 -8.47 -10.09
CA ALA A 13 -13.50 -7.54 -11.17
C ALA A 13 -12.85 -8.34 -12.30
N LYS A 14 -13.59 -8.53 -13.39
CA LYS A 14 -13.07 -9.10 -14.63
C LYS A 14 -11.83 -8.28 -15.01
N ALA A 15 -10.74 -8.96 -15.33
CA ALA A 15 -9.60 -8.34 -15.97
C ALA A 15 -10.10 -7.60 -17.22
N ASN A 16 -10.16 -6.28 -17.14
CA ASN A 16 -10.59 -5.44 -18.24
C ASN A 16 -9.35 -4.97 -18.96
N VAL A 17 -9.09 -5.58 -20.09
CA VAL A 17 -8.18 -5.10 -21.13
C VAL A 17 -8.58 -3.67 -21.45
N GLY A 18 -7.64 -2.73 -21.30
CA GLY A 18 -7.82 -1.29 -21.31
C GLY A 18 -8.77 -0.74 -22.38
N THR A 19 -9.83 -0.15 -21.94
CA THR A 19 -10.69 0.69 -22.78
C THR A 19 -9.98 2.03 -22.99
N ARG A 20 -9.59 2.33 -24.23
CA ARG A 20 -9.05 3.64 -24.61
C ARG A 20 -10.18 4.67 -24.58
N VAL A 21 -10.10 5.63 -23.69
CA VAL A 21 -10.86 6.87 -23.76
C VAL A 21 -9.84 7.99 -23.95
N GLY A 22 -9.66 8.45 -25.18
CA GLY A 22 -8.62 9.42 -25.52
C GLY A 22 -7.22 8.94 -25.10
N ASP A 23 -6.15 9.49 -25.55
CA ASP A 23 -4.74 9.09 -25.37
C ASP A 23 -4.24 8.75 -23.93
N SER A 24 -5.14 8.45 -23.01
CA SER A 24 -4.88 8.19 -21.60
C SER A 24 -5.30 6.77 -21.19
N LEU A 25 -4.32 5.92 -20.91
CA LEU A 25 -4.55 4.55 -20.42
C LEU A 25 -5.10 4.61 -18.98
N ILE A 26 -6.30 4.08 -18.77
CA ILE A 26 -6.81 3.83 -17.42
C ILE A 26 -6.00 2.68 -16.80
N LYS A 27 -5.43 2.95 -15.64
CA LYS A 27 -4.69 1.98 -14.82
C LYS A 27 -5.55 1.56 -13.65
N SER A 28 -5.76 0.27 -13.50
CA SER A 28 -6.42 -0.32 -12.33
C SER A 28 -5.38 -0.72 -11.29
N GLY A 29 -5.66 -0.43 -10.02
CA GLY A 29 -4.82 -0.82 -8.89
C GLY A 29 -4.78 -2.32 -8.65
N LEU A 30 -3.96 -2.74 -7.70
CA LEU A 30 -3.84 -4.12 -7.26
C LEU A 30 -4.84 -4.42 -6.12
N PRO A 31 -5.27 -5.68 -5.95
CA PRO A 31 -6.12 -6.06 -4.83
C PRO A 31 -5.38 -5.90 -3.50
N PRO A 32 -6.10 -5.70 -2.37
CA PRO A 32 -5.49 -5.65 -1.06
C PRO A 32 -4.83 -6.98 -0.71
N ILE A 33 -3.72 -6.92 0.01
CA ILE A 33 -3.00 -8.08 0.54
C ILE A 33 -2.99 -7.94 2.05
N ALA A 34 -3.71 -8.81 2.77
CA ALA A 34 -3.72 -8.83 4.22
C ALA A 34 -4.20 -10.19 4.75
N ARG A 35 -3.86 -10.48 6.01
CA ARG A 35 -4.56 -11.50 6.82
C ARG A 35 -5.76 -10.85 7.50
N GLY A 36 -6.78 -11.64 7.84
CA GLY A 36 -7.98 -11.14 8.52
C GLY A 36 -7.73 -10.54 9.91
N ASP A 37 -6.57 -10.82 10.52
CA ASP A 37 -6.11 -10.27 11.79
C ASP A 37 -5.11 -9.11 11.63
N ALA A 38 -5.09 -8.44 10.49
CA ALA A 38 -4.19 -7.31 10.23
C ALA A 38 -4.39 -6.19 11.27
N ARG A 39 -3.26 -5.67 11.76
CA ARG A 39 -3.21 -4.55 12.73
C ARG A 39 -2.76 -3.24 12.13
N LEU A 40 -2.01 -3.31 11.05
CA LEU A 40 -1.52 -2.15 10.31
C LEU A 40 -1.82 -2.33 8.82
N PHE A 41 -2.37 -1.30 8.17
CA PHE A 41 -2.34 -1.19 6.73
C PHE A 41 -1.38 -0.10 6.28
N ILE A 42 -0.57 -0.40 5.27
CA ILE A 42 0.23 0.61 4.56
C ILE A 42 -0.44 0.86 3.22
N LEU A 43 -0.88 2.09 3.01
CA LEU A 43 -1.62 2.51 1.83
C LEU A 43 -0.75 3.39 0.93
N GLY A 44 -0.55 2.95 -0.31
CA GLY A 44 -0.02 3.79 -1.40
C GLY A 44 -1.11 4.62 -2.07
N SER A 45 -0.73 5.40 -3.08
CA SER A 45 -1.66 6.14 -3.94
C SER A 45 -2.24 5.24 -5.03
N LEU A 46 -1.41 4.83 -5.99
CA LEU A 46 -1.71 3.92 -7.10
C LEU A 46 -0.41 3.24 -7.53
N PRO A 47 -0.39 1.92 -7.78
CA PRO A 47 0.83 1.22 -8.16
C PRO A 47 1.48 1.82 -9.42
N GLY A 48 2.81 1.90 -9.44
CA GLY A 48 3.57 2.31 -10.62
C GLY A 48 3.53 1.26 -11.73
N ASP A 49 3.97 1.63 -12.94
CA ASP A 49 3.90 0.76 -14.11
C ASP A 49 4.63 -0.56 -13.94
N ALA A 50 5.81 -0.55 -13.30
CA ALA A 50 6.54 -1.78 -12.98
C ALA A 50 5.76 -2.70 -12.03
N SER A 51 5.04 -2.13 -11.07
CA SER A 51 4.20 -2.88 -10.12
C SER A 51 2.98 -3.49 -10.81
N LEU A 52 2.32 -2.72 -11.68
CA LEU A 52 1.18 -3.21 -12.47
C LEU A 52 1.59 -4.31 -13.44
N ALA A 53 2.71 -4.13 -14.14
CA ALA A 53 3.23 -5.13 -15.07
C ALA A 53 3.63 -6.45 -14.37
N ALA A 54 4.20 -6.35 -13.17
CA ALA A 54 4.59 -7.52 -12.38
C ALA A 54 3.43 -8.12 -11.55
N GLY A 55 2.31 -7.43 -11.39
CA GLY A 55 1.26 -7.80 -10.43
C GLY A 55 1.75 -7.80 -8.98
N GLN A 56 2.73 -6.94 -8.64
CA GLN A 56 3.41 -6.93 -7.36
C GLN A 56 3.49 -5.52 -6.78
N TYR A 57 3.19 -5.37 -5.49
CA TYR A 57 3.40 -4.10 -4.79
C TYR A 57 4.89 -3.73 -4.75
N TYR A 58 5.17 -2.46 -5.06
CA TYR A 58 6.52 -1.87 -4.97
C TYR A 58 7.60 -2.64 -5.74
N ALA A 59 7.28 -3.11 -6.97
CA ALA A 59 8.17 -3.93 -7.79
C ALA A 59 9.33 -3.14 -8.43
N HIS A 60 9.23 -1.79 -8.56
CA HIS A 60 10.29 -1.01 -9.19
C HIS A 60 11.58 -1.08 -8.37
N PRO A 61 12.76 -1.44 -8.97
CA PRO A 61 14.00 -1.67 -8.23
C PRO A 61 14.47 -0.48 -7.40
N ALA A 62 14.24 0.75 -7.88
CA ALA A 62 14.60 1.97 -7.17
C ALA A 62 13.61 2.37 -6.07
N ASN A 63 12.47 1.65 -5.89
CA ASN A 63 11.55 1.92 -4.82
C ASN A 63 12.11 1.42 -3.49
N GLN A 64 12.13 2.28 -2.49
CA GLN A 64 12.74 2.00 -1.19
C GLN A 64 11.80 1.29 -0.20
N PHE A 65 10.57 0.94 -0.62
CA PHE A 65 9.55 0.36 0.28
C PHE A 65 10.07 -0.83 1.06
N TRP A 66 10.61 -1.84 0.36
CA TRP A 66 11.05 -3.09 1.00
C TRP A 66 12.23 -2.89 1.96
N ARG A 67 13.08 -1.86 1.72
CA ARG A 67 14.13 -1.48 2.66
C ARG A 67 13.58 -0.76 3.88
N LEU A 68 12.62 0.15 3.67
CA LEU A 68 12.02 0.94 4.76
C LEU A 68 11.18 0.07 5.69
N ILE A 69 10.29 -0.75 5.13
CA ILE A 69 9.50 -1.68 5.95
C ILE A 69 10.37 -2.75 6.59
N GLY A 70 11.40 -3.25 5.89
CA GLY A 70 12.37 -4.19 6.43
C GLY A 70 13.07 -3.64 7.66
N GLY A 71 13.53 -2.37 7.60
CA GLY A 71 14.11 -1.69 8.76
C GLY A 71 13.13 -1.57 9.95
N ALA A 72 11.86 -1.30 9.68
CA ALA A 72 10.84 -1.19 10.73
C ALA A 72 10.50 -2.54 11.38
N VAL A 73 10.58 -3.66 10.64
CA VAL A 73 10.31 -5.01 11.16
C VAL A 73 11.57 -5.75 11.63
N GLY A 74 12.76 -5.15 11.44
CA GLY A 74 14.04 -5.76 11.82
C GLY A 74 14.51 -6.89 10.89
N GLU A 75 14.12 -6.88 9.60
CA GLU A 75 14.44 -7.91 8.61
C GLU A 75 14.89 -7.32 7.26
N GLU A 76 15.80 -8.00 6.55
CA GLU A 76 16.22 -7.59 5.21
C GLU A 76 15.26 -8.10 4.12
N LEU A 77 14.06 -7.52 4.05
CA LEU A 77 13.02 -7.99 3.13
C LEU A 77 13.37 -7.80 1.65
N GLN A 78 14.19 -6.81 1.29
CA GLN A 78 14.52 -6.52 -0.12
C GLN A 78 15.28 -7.65 -0.82
N THR A 79 15.96 -8.52 -0.08
CA THR A 79 16.74 -9.64 -0.62
C THR A 79 15.92 -10.92 -0.83
N LEU A 80 14.69 -10.95 -0.29
CA LEU A 80 13.81 -12.11 -0.34
C LEU A 80 12.97 -12.14 -1.61
N GLU A 81 12.49 -13.32 -1.98
CA GLU A 81 11.47 -13.49 -3.01
C GLU A 81 10.16 -12.81 -2.59
N TYR A 82 9.39 -12.30 -3.57
CA TYR A 82 8.19 -11.51 -3.31
C TYR A 82 7.15 -12.24 -2.45
N SER A 83 6.91 -13.51 -2.72
CA SER A 83 5.99 -14.35 -1.93
C SER A 83 6.43 -14.46 -0.46
N THR A 84 7.73 -14.59 -0.23
CA THR A 84 8.32 -14.62 1.11
C THR A 84 8.17 -13.28 1.82
N ARG A 85 8.40 -12.15 1.12
CA ARG A 85 8.16 -10.81 1.67
C ARG A 85 6.72 -10.66 2.16
N LEU A 86 5.75 -11.10 1.35
CA LEU A 86 4.33 -11.05 1.73
C LEU A 86 4.03 -11.94 2.94
N GLY A 87 4.65 -13.12 3.02
CA GLY A 87 4.55 -14.00 4.19
C GLY A 87 5.05 -13.32 5.46
N ARG A 88 6.21 -12.63 5.39
CA ARG A 88 6.76 -11.88 6.54
C ARG A 88 5.86 -10.72 6.96
N LEU A 89 5.29 -9.97 6.02
CA LEU A 89 4.31 -8.93 6.36
C LEU A 89 3.06 -9.53 7.02
N ALA A 90 2.56 -10.65 6.50
CA ALA A 90 1.40 -11.34 7.06
C ALA A 90 1.66 -11.85 8.49
N GLU A 91 2.85 -12.41 8.78
CA GLU A 91 3.28 -12.81 10.14
C GLU A 91 3.27 -11.61 11.10
N ARG A 92 3.67 -10.43 10.61
CA ARG A 92 3.67 -9.17 11.37
C ARG A 92 2.31 -8.46 11.37
N ARG A 93 1.25 -9.07 10.80
CA ARG A 93 -0.10 -8.50 10.71
C ARG A 93 -0.17 -7.17 9.97
N ILE A 94 0.66 -7.04 8.92
CA ILE A 94 0.71 -5.88 8.04
C ILE A 94 -0.02 -6.19 6.75
N GLY A 95 -0.96 -5.31 6.38
CA GLY A 95 -1.63 -5.31 5.09
C GLY A 95 -1.11 -4.22 4.16
N LEU A 96 -1.26 -4.45 2.86
CA LEU A 96 -0.93 -3.50 1.79
C LEU A 96 -2.16 -3.23 0.94
N TRP A 97 -2.34 -1.98 0.56
CA TRP A 97 -3.30 -1.55 -0.45
C TRP A 97 -2.95 -0.16 -0.98
N ASP A 98 -3.84 0.40 -1.81
CA ASP A 98 -3.76 1.76 -2.34
C ASP A 98 -5.07 2.50 -2.12
N VAL A 99 -5.02 3.83 -2.02
CA VAL A 99 -6.24 4.65 -1.86
C VAL A 99 -7.00 4.83 -3.16
N ILE A 100 -6.37 4.62 -4.33
CA ILE A 100 -6.97 4.76 -5.66
C ILE A 100 -7.20 3.38 -6.26
N ALA A 101 -8.44 3.11 -6.68
CA ALA A 101 -8.85 1.88 -7.35
C ALA A 101 -8.47 1.89 -8.83
N SER A 102 -8.72 3.01 -9.52
CA SER A 102 -8.36 3.22 -10.91
C SER A 102 -8.14 4.69 -11.21
N ALA A 103 -7.30 5.00 -12.18
CA ALA A 103 -7.10 6.36 -12.66
C ALA A 103 -6.47 6.37 -14.04
N SER A 104 -6.68 7.49 -14.74
CA SER A 104 -5.87 7.83 -15.91
C SER A 104 -4.55 8.43 -15.45
N ARG A 105 -3.42 7.83 -15.87
CA ARG A 105 -2.08 8.32 -15.49
C ARG A 105 -1.03 8.01 -16.55
N ARG A 106 -0.31 9.04 -16.99
CA ARG A 106 0.92 8.88 -17.78
C ARG A 106 2.10 8.61 -16.84
N GLY A 107 2.83 7.51 -17.09
CA GLY A 107 3.95 7.10 -16.23
C GLY A 107 3.50 6.76 -14.81
N SER A 108 4.39 6.95 -13.83
CA SER A 108 4.18 6.47 -12.46
C SER A 108 4.13 7.57 -11.39
N LEU A 109 4.16 8.86 -11.79
CA LEU A 109 4.12 9.97 -10.85
C LEU A 109 2.70 10.30 -10.41
N ASP A 110 2.48 10.52 -9.11
CA ASP A 110 1.17 10.86 -8.55
C ASP A 110 0.60 12.17 -9.10
N GLN A 111 1.45 13.13 -9.45
CA GLN A 111 1.05 14.41 -10.04
C GLN A 111 0.36 14.26 -11.41
N ALA A 112 0.59 13.15 -12.10
CA ALA A 112 -0.02 12.84 -13.39
C ALA A 112 -1.37 12.10 -13.26
N ILE A 113 -1.84 11.81 -12.05
CA ILE A 113 -3.12 11.14 -11.79
C ILE A 113 -4.27 12.08 -12.19
N ARG A 114 -5.21 11.55 -12.99
CA ARG A 114 -6.45 12.22 -13.41
C ARG A 114 -7.60 11.23 -13.32
N SER A 115 -8.83 11.76 -13.13
CA SER A 115 -10.07 10.96 -13.10
C SER A 115 -9.97 9.72 -12.21
N ALA A 116 -9.51 9.93 -10.97
CA ALA A 116 -9.30 8.84 -10.02
C ALA A 116 -10.63 8.33 -9.44
N GLU A 117 -10.80 7.01 -9.48
CA GLU A 117 -11.77 6.28 -8.66
C GLU A 117 -11.07 5.79 -7.41
N HIS A 118 -11.70 5.91 -6.26
CA HIS A 118 -11.08 5.58 -4.98
C HIS A 118 -11.51 4.21 -4.47
N ASN A 119 -10.61 3.54 -3.78
CA ASN A 119 -10.93 2.35 -3.02
C ASN A 119 -11.79 2.70 -1.79
N ARG A 120 -12.57 1.74 -1.33
CA ARG A 120 -13.44 1.89 -0.15
C ARG A 120 -12.64 1.75 1.15
N ILE A 121 -11.68 2.66 1.36
CA ILE A 121 -10.73 2.58 2.48
C ILE A 121 -11.44 2.56 3.84
N ALA A 122 -12.55 3.28 3.99
CA ALA A 122 -13.32 3.26 5.22
C ALA A 122 -13.85 1.86 5.59
N GLN A 123 -14.04 0.95 4.61
CA GLN A 123 -14.47 -0.42 4.89
C GLN A 123 -13.39 -1.26 5.59
N LEU A 124 -12.09 -0.91 5.45
CA LEU A 124 -11.03 -1.59 6.19
C LEU A 124 -11.30 -1.58 7.71
N LEU A 125 -11.91 -0.52 8.21
CA LEU A 125 -12.23 -0.36 9.64
C LEU A 125 -13.25 -1.40 10.12
N GLY A 126 -14.17 -1.83 9.24
CA GLY A 126 -15.14 -2.89 9.53
C GLY A 126 -14.62 -4.30 9.23
N ASP A 127 -13.85 -4.44 8.13
CA ASP A 127 -13.34 -5.74 7.67
C ASP A 127 -12.18 -6.28 8.54
N PHE A 128 -11.46 -5.38 9.23
CA PHE A 128 -10.30 -5.71 10.06
C PHE A 128 -10.49 -5.22 11.50
N PRO A 129 -11.22 -5.94 12.35
CA PRO A 129 -11.56 -5.50 13.71
C PRO A 129 -10.35 -5.35 14.64
N GLN A 130 -9.20 -5.92 14.28
CA GLN A 130 -7.94 -5.77 15.02
C GLN A 130 -7.07 -4.63 14.51
N LEU A 131 -7.54 -3.84 13.52
CA LEU A 131 -6.80 -2.73 12.95
C LEU A 131 -6.52 -1.66 14.00
N ARG A 132 -5.26 -1.26 14.13
CA ARG A 132 -4.76 -0.27 15.10
C ARG A 132 -4.14 0.94 14.42
N ALA A 133 -3.68 0.79 13.18
CA ALA A 133 -3.11 1.91 12.43
C ALA A 133 -3.31 1.77 10.93
N ILE A 134 -3.40 2.91 10.26
CA ILE A 134 -3.30 3.05 8.80
C ILE A 134 -2.18 4.04 8.52
N ALA A 135 -1.14 3.59 7.84
CA ALA A 135 0.01 4.38 7.43
C ALA A 135 -0.08 4.72 5.94
N PHE A 136 0.08 5.99 5.60
CA PHE A 136 0.04 6.47 4.23
C PHE A 136 1.45 6.64 3.68
N ASN A 137 1.79 5.92 2.63
CA ASN A 137 3.10 6.00 1.97
C ASN A 137 3.14 7.19 1.00
N GLY A 138 3.38 8.37 1.53
CA GLY A 138 3.50 9.63 0.80
C GLY A 138 2.31 10.56 0.91
N ALA A 139 2.55 11.84 0.61
CA ALA A 139 1.59 12.92 0.79
C ALA A 139 0.29 12.74 -0.02
N ALA A 140 0.37 12.22 -1.24
CA ALA A 140 -0.81 11.97 -2.07
C ALA A 140 -1.72 10.90 -1.43
N ALA A 141 -1.14 9.79 -0.97
CA ALA A 141 -1.88 8.75 -0.26
C ALA A 141 -2.51 9.29 1.03
N ALA A 142 -1.77 10.10 1.79
CA ALA A 142 -2.25 10.72 3.03
C ALA A 142 -3.44 11.67 2.78
N ALA A 143 -3.31 12.58 1.82
CA ALA A 143 -4.37 13.56 1.52
C ALA A 143 -5.67 12.89 1.09
N ILE A 144 -5.57 11.89 0.21
CA ILE A 144 -6.73 11.14 -0.28
C ILE A 144 -7.29 10.24 0.83
N GLY A 145 -6.43 9.45 1.46
CA GLY A 145 -6.85 8.46 2.47
C GLY A 145 -7.52 9.09 3.68
N ARG A 146 -6.97 10.20 4.19
CA ARG A 146 -7.60 10.96 5.29
C ARG A 146 -8.98 11.50 4.92
N LYS A 147 -9.13 11.99 3.68
CA LYS A 147 -10.44 12.45 3.19
C LYS A 147 -11.45 11.30 3.09
N LEU A 148 -11.02 10.11 2.64
CA LEU A 148 -11.89 8.95 2.52
C LEU A 148 -12.29 8.34 3.86
N ILE A 149 -11.41 8.39 4.86
CA ILE A 149 -11.66 7.87 6.21
C ILE A 149 -12.47 8.87 7.03
N GLY A 150 -12.24 10.17 6.84
CA GLY A 150 -12.80 11.21 7.70
C GLY A 150 -12.20 11.16 9.11
N THR A 151 -13.04 11.06 10.13
CA THR A 151 -12.60 10.90 11.51
C THR A 151 -12.20 9.45 11.77
N ALA A 152 -10.96 9.22 12.17
CA ALA A 152 -10.51 7.88 12.57
C ALA A 152 -11.30 7.41 13.82
N PRO A 153 -11.76 6.15 13.84
CA PRO A 153 -12.42 5.61 15.02
C PRO A 153 -11.43 5.52 16.19
N LYS A 154 -11.99 5.51 17.42
CA LYS A 154 -11.18 5.36 18.64
C LYS A 154 -10.33 4.09 18.57
N GLY A 155 -9.04 4.22 18.84
CA GLY A 155 -8.09 3.10 18.82
C GLY A 155 -7.40 2.85 17.48
N VAL A 156 -7.72 3.64 16.42
CA VAL A 156 -7.02 3.58 15.14
C VAL A 156 -6.21 4.87 14.91
N THR A 157 -4.92 4.71 14.71
CA THR A 157 -3.99 5.83 14.44
C THR A 157 -3.77 5.99 12.94
N LEU A 158 -3.83 7.23 12.44
CA LEU A 158 -3.49 7.57 11.06
C LEU A 158 -2.07 8.17 11.01
N ILE A 159 -1.19 7.57 10.22
CA ILE A 159 0.25 7.88 10.18
C ILE A 159 0.63 8.35 8.78
N ASP A 160 1.27 9.51 8.67
CA ASP A 160 1.81 10.01 7.41
C ASP A 160 3.30 9.64 7.30
N LEU A 161 3.65 8.83 6.31
CA LEU A 161 5.02 8.41 6.05
C LEU A 161 5.59 9.14 4.84
N PRO A 162 6.89 9.46 4.83
CA PRO A 162 7.54 9.94 3.62
C PRO A 162 7.47 8.86 2.53
N SER A 163 7.16 9.27 1.30
CA SER A 163 7.04 8.34 0.16
C SER A 163 8.31 7.51 -0.04
N SER A 164 8.12 6.21 -0.22
CA SER A 164 9.17 5.26 -0.59
C SER A 164 9.60 5.36 -2.06
N SER A 165 8.88 6.11 -2.88
CA SER A 165 9.21 6.32 -4.29
C SER A 165 10.59 6.96 -4.45
N ALA A 166 11.31 6.56 -5.51
CA ALA A 166 12.57 7.19 -5.91
C ALA A 166 12.40 8.68 -6.29
N ALA A 167 11.20 9.10 -6.68
CA ALA A 167 10.88 10.51 -6.94
C ALA A 167 10.96 11.39 -5.68
N ASN A 168 10.84 10.80 -4.50
CA ASN A 168 11.10 11.50 -3.25
C ASN A 168 12.61 11.45 -2.93
N THR A 169 13.29 12.55 -3.12
CA THR A 169 14.76 12.68 -2.99
C THR A 169 15.25 12.77 -1.55
N ARG A 170 14.35 12.74 -0.54
CA ARG A 170 14.76 12.74 0.87
C ARG A 170 15.67 11.54 1.15
N PRO A 171 16.82 11.73 1.88
CA PRO A 171 17.74 10.64 2.21
C PRO A 171 17.07 9.46 2.89
N LEU A 172 17.49 8.24 2.55
CA LEU A 172 16.93 6.99 3.07
C LEU A 172 16.93 6.96 4.61
N ALA A 173 18.02 7.37 5.26
CA ALA A 173 18.12 7.41 6.71
C ALA A 173 17.05 8.32 7.36
N GLY A 174 16.73 9.44 6.72
CA GLY A 174 15.66 10.33 7.18
C GLY A 174 14.27 9.70 7.02
N LYS A 175 14.03 8.99 5.90
CA LYS A 175 12.79 8.22 5.72
C LYS A 175 12.68 7.09 6.73
N ALA A 176 13.77 6.34 6.95
CA ALA A 176 13.79 5.20 7.86
C ALA A 176 13.43 5.59 9.31
N ARG A 177 13.90 6.76 9.79
CA ARG A 177 13.50 7.27 11.10
C ARG A 177 12.00 7.47 11.23
N ASP A 178 11.36 8.04 10.20
CA ASP A 178 9.92 8.27 10.24
C ASP A 178 9.14 6.96 10.05
N TRP A 179 9.66 6.02 9.25
CA TRP A 179 9.05 4.70 9.08
C TRP A 179 9.14 3.84 10.34
N ALA A 180 10.15 4.04 11.21
CA ALA A 180 10.30 3.29 12.44
C ALA A 180 9.09 3.41 13.39
N GLN A 181 8.32 4.50 13.32
CA GLN A 181 7.12 4.70 14.16
C GLN A 181 6.07 3.60 13.97
N ILE A 182 6.02 2.93 12.82
CA ILE A 182 5.05 1.86 12.59
C ILE A 182 5.34 0.60 13.41
N ALA A 183 6.54 0.47 13.97
CA ALA A 183 6.93 -0.68 14.80
C ALA A 183 6.01 -0.88 16.03
N GLU A 184 5.42 0.20 16.56
CA GLU A 184 4.48 0.14 17.69
C GLU A 184 3.20 -0.64 17.39
N PHE A 185 2.84 -0.78 16.10
CA PHE A 185 1.61 -1.43 15.63
C PHE A 185 1.85 -2.84 15.09
N ILE A 186 3.11 -3.22 14.97
CA ILE A 186 3.52 -4.51 14.43
C ILE A 186 3.55 -5.54 15.57
N ALA A 187 2.93 -6.69 15.35
CA ALA A 187 3.03 -7.78 16.31
C ALA A 187 4.46 -8.32 16.37
N PRO A 188 4.99 -8.63 17.56
CA PRO A 188 6.23 -9.36 17.70
C PRO A 188 6.09 -10.77 17.14
#